data_344f8310e2e823c0d5025f5fdfec56c6
#
_entry.id   344f8310e2e823c0d5025f5fdfec56c6
#
_cell.length_a   1.000
_cell.length_b   1.000
_cell.length_c   1.000
_cell.angle_alpha   90.00
_cell.angle_beta   90.00
_cell.angle_gamma   90.00
#
_symmetry.space_group_name_H-M   'P 1'
#
loop_
_entity.id
_entity.type
_entity.pdbx_description
1 polymer ?
#
loop_
_entity_poly.entity_id
_entity_poly.type
_entity_poly.pdbx_seq_one_letter_code
_entity_poly.pdbx_strand_id
1 'polypeptide(L)'
;MNSELYENEKVDLFQEATGNEIKLTNEQINEKYKKGEVRIITEQARYPLNTIVNMVNSEDYILNPEFQRRHRWDGTRKSKLIESFIMNVPIPPIFLYEREYSVYEVMDGLQRLTAISQFYEDKFALQDLVEWKELNGLKYSQLPEQIRKGIDRRYISSIILLQETAKSESEANRLKQLVFERINSGGEKLKPQEIRNALFPGGLNNLTISLSRNKYFCKLWNIPEPDETEITTGQARQEVIEDKYFKDMSDAELVLRFFAYRQIDQWQGNTMEYFLDEFLKKGNEQFNESVLDNLKDLFNNTVEFAFELFDEKAFWLHRSREGKWFHYERPTKILYDPLMQVLANNLDKKAQILAKKRQIIGGLADFHKSQYDSFKGRDTNKTKVLERIEVLNEYINSFINA
;
A
#
# COMPACT_ATOMS: atom_id res chain seq x y z
N MET A 1 14.53 -7.02 23.17
CA MET A 1 14.38 -5.70 23.83
C MET A 1 13.33 -4.94 23.04
N ASN A 2 12.16 -4.75 23.65
CA ASN A 2 11.11 -3.96 23.01
C ASN A 2 11.43 -2.48 23.22
N SER A 3 11.38 -1.68 22.16
CA SER A 3 11.30 -0.23 22.31
C SER A 3 10.13 0.08 23.26
N GLU A 4 10.33 0.99 24.20
CA GLU A 4 9.19 1.48 24.98
C GLU A 4 8.17 2.05 24.02
N LEU A 5 6.96 1.50 24.06
CA LEU A 5 5.85 2.02 23.26
C LEU A 5 5.40 3.34 23.90
N TYR A 6 4.94 4.24 23.07
CA TYR A 6 4.30 5.47 23.55
C TYR A 6 3.00 5.16 24.26
N GLU A 7 2.55 6.07 25.10
CA GLU A 7 1.24 5.97 25.74
C GLU A 7 0.14 5.81 24.67
N ASN A 8 -0.70 4.81 24.81
CA ASN A 8 -1.76 4.43 23.87
C ASN A 8 -1.28 3.91 22.49
N GLU A 9 0.01 3.59 22.30
CA GLU A 9 0.50 2.96 21.08
C GLU A 9 0.20 1.45 21.03
N LYS A 10 0.02 0.80 22.20
CA LYS A 10 -0.21 -0.64 22.24
C LYS A 10 -1.55 -1.00 21.62
N VAL A 11 -1.54 -1.93 20.65
CA VAL A 11 -2.75 -2.51 20.07
C VAL A 11 -2.85 -3.99 20.45
N ASP A 12 -4.06 -4.44 20.78
CA ASP A 12 -4.32 -5.86 21.03
C ASP A 12 -4.74 -6.52 19.71
N LEU A 13 -3.78 -7.16 19.05
CA LEU A 13 -3.99 -7.73 17.71
C LEU A 13 -4.76 -9.05 17.73
N PHE A 14 -4.76 -9.75 18.87
CA PHE A 14 -5.38 -11.06 19.00
C PHE A 14 -6.33 -11.08 20.20
N GLN A 15 -7.60 -10.83 19.95
CA GLN A 15 -8.63 -11.47 20.76
C GLN A 15 -8.61 -12.95 20.37
N GLU A 16 -8.41 -13.84 21.33
CA GLU A 16 -8.46 -15.28 21.11
C GLU A 16 -9.71 -15.63 20.31
N ALA A 17 -9.53 -15.97 19.04
CA ALA A 17 -10.49 -16.79 18.35
C ALA A 17 -10.41 -18.18 18.98
N THR A 18 -11.03 -18.37 20.14
CA THR A 18 -11.33 -19.67 20.69
C THR A 18 -12.39 -20.33 19.81
N GLY A 19 -12.00 -20.67 18.62
CA GLY A 19 -12.78 -21.43 17.66
C GLY A 19 -12.05 -22.74 17.37
N ASN A 20 -12.32 -23.79 18.16
CA ASN A 20 -12.15 -25.14 17.65
C ASN A 20 -12.87 -25.18 16.29
N GLU A 21 -12.20 -25.60 15.23
CA GLU A 21 -12.83 -25.91 13.97
C GLU A 21 -13.86 -27.03 14.21
N ILE A 22 -15.08 -26.64 14.53
CA ILE A 22 -16.20 -27.57 14.63
C ILE A 22 -16.51 -27.96 13.19
N LYS A 23 -16.19 -29.18 12.82
CA LYS A 23 -16.67 -29.75 11.54
C LYS A 23 -18.20 -29.78 11.58
N LEU A 24 -18.82 -28.85 10.88
CA LEU A 24 -20.26 -28.80 10.75
C LEU A 24 -20.76 -30.00 9.95
N THR A 25 -21.91 -30.54 10.34
CA THR A 25 -22.61 -31.57 9.54
C THR A 25 -23.21 -30.94 8.28
N ASN A 26 -23.59 -31.80 7.32
CA ASN A 26 -24.26 -31.32 6.09
C ASN A 26 -25.52 -30.53 6.40
N GLU A 27 -26.29 -30.95 7.40
CA GLU A 27 -27.51 -30.28 7.85
C GLU A 27 -27.20 -28.88 8.38
N GLN A 28 -26.17 -28.75 9.21
CA GLN A 28 -25.71 -27.45 9.74
C GLN A 28 -25.18 -26.54 8.63
N ILE A 29 -24.46 -27.08 7.66
CA ILE A 29 -24.01 -26.34 6.47
C ILE A 29 -25.19 -25.84 5.65
N ASN A 30 -26.21 -26.70 5.43
CA ASN A 30 -27.41 -26.32 4.72
C ASN A 30 -28.20 -25.23 5.45
N GLU A 31 -28.34 -25.33 6.77
CA GLU A 31 -28.98 -24.29 7.59
C GLU A 31 -28.23 -22.96 7.52
N LYS A 32 -26.89 -22.98 7.61
CA LYS A 32 -26.05 -21.81 7.44
C LYS A 32 -26.26 -21.13 6.08
N TYR A 33 -26.32 -21.93 5.01
CA TYR A 33 -26.59 -21.43 3.66
C TYR A 33 -27.99 -20.83 3.53
N LYS A 34 -29.03 -21.50 4.07
CA LYS A 34 -30.41 -21.00 4.06
C LYS A 34 -30.60 -19.72 4.85
N LYS A 35 -29.95 -19.60 5.99
CA LYS A 35 -29.96 -18.37 6.81
C LYS A 35 -29.25 -17.18 6.15
N GLY A 36 -28.49 -17.44 5.08
CA GLY A 36 -27.77 -16.40 4.35
C GLY A 36 -26.65 -15.73 5.14
N GLU A 37 -26.03 -16.45 6.11
CA GLU A 37 -25.02 -15.90 7.01
C GLU A 37 -23.79 -15.31 6.28
N VAL A 38 -23.57 -15.68 5.01
CA VAL A 38 -22.51 -15.13 4.14
C VAL A 38 -23.09 -14.86 2.76
N ARG A 39 -24.24 -14.20 2.68
CA ARG A 39 -24.88 -13.88 1.40
C ARG A 39 -24.74 -12.39 1.10
N ILE A 40 -24.05 -12.09 0.00
CA ILE A 40 -23.85 -10.72 -0.45
C ILE A 40 -25.06 -10.29 -1.27
N ILE A 41 -25.64 -9.15 -0.92
CA ILE A 41 -26.75 -8.54 -1.67
C ILE A 41 -26.15 -7.51 -2.62
N THR A 42 -26.47 -7.64 -3.90
CA THR A 42 -25.95 -6.73 -4.93
C THR A 42 -27.06 -6.21 -5.81
N GLU A 43 -26.91 -4.97 -6.24
CA GLU A 43 -27.70 -4.36 -7.31
C GLU A 43 -26.84 -4.11 -8.55
N GLN A 44 -27.49 -3.94 -9.68
CA GLN A 44 -26.85 -3.56 -10.94
C GLN A 44 -27.39 -2.23 -11.42
N ALA A 45 -26.50 -1.33 -11.77
CA ALA A 45 -26.85 -0.06 -12.39
C ALA A 45 -26.04 0.18 -13.66
N ARG A 46 -26.48 1.14 -14.48
CA ARG A 46 -25.81 1.57 -15.70
C ARG A 46 -25.72 3.09 -15.68
N TYR A 47 -24.52 3.59 -15.82
CA TYR A 47 -24.26 5.03 -15.84
C TYR A 47 -23.91 5.46 -17.26
N PRO A 48 -24.68 6.35 -17.89
CA PRO A 48 -24.30 6.98 -19.17
C PRO A 48 -22.94 7.67 -19.03
N LEU A 49 -22.08 7.54 -20.05
CA LEU A 49 -20.70 8.03 -19.94
C LEU A 49 -20.62 9.54 -19.69
N ASN A 50 -21.53 10.32 -20.25
CA ASN A 50 -21.61 11.77 -20.04
C ASN A 50 -22.00 12.17 -18.60
N THR A 51 -22.53 11.24 -17.79
CA THR A 51 -22.84 11.52 -16.37
C THR A 51 -21.65 11.25 -15.44
N ILE A 52 -20.63 10.57 -15.92
CA ILE A 52 -19.47 10.17 -15.10
C ILE A 52 -18.69 11.36 -14.56
N VAL A 53 -18.63 12.47 -15.28
CA VAL A 53 -18.00 13.72 -14.79
C VAL A 53 -18.66 14.18 -13.48
N ASN A 54 -19.98 14.19 -13.45
CA ASN A 54 -20.73 14.58 -12.25
C ASN A 54 -20.55 13.57 -11.12
N MET A 55 -20.54 12.26 -11.45
CA MET A 55 -20.31 11.20 -10.50
C MET A 55 -18.94 11.33 -9.81
N VAL A 56 -17.88 11.57 -10.58
CA VAL A 56 -16.50 11.69 -10.08
C VAL A 56 -16.30 12.95 -9.22
N ASN A 57 -17.08 14.00 -9.49
CA ASN A 57 -17.02 15.28 -8.76
C ASN A 57 -18.06 15.41 -7.63
N SER A 58 -18.93 14.40 -7.43
CA SER A 58 -19.93 14.39 -6.37
C SER A 58 -19.33 13.88 -5.05
N GLU A 59 -19.80 14.42 -3.94
CA GLU A 59 -19.51 13.91 -2.59
C GLU A 59 -20.18 12.56 -2.30
N ASP A 60 -21.21 12.19 -3.08
CA ASP A 60 -21.90 10.91 -2.95
C ASP A 60 -21.04 9.72 -3.40
N TYR A 61 -19.94 9.98 -4.12
CA TYR A 61 -19.03 8.94 -4.59
C TYR A 61 -17.64 9.12 -3.97
N ILE A 62 -17.34 8.30 -3.00
CA ILE A 62 -16.05 8.30 -2.31
C ILE A 62 -15.00 7.65 -3.22
N LEU A 63 -14.16 8.49 -3.79
CA LEU A 63 -12.99 8.08 -4.53
C LEU A 63 -11.81 8.09 -3.56
N ASN A 64 -11.05 7.00 -3.45
CA ASN A 64 -9.85 7.01 -2.61
C ASN A 64 -8.74 7.84 -3.31
N PRO A 65 -8.51 9.13 -2.93
CA PRO A 65 -7.58 10.00 -3.65
C PRO A 65 -6.13 9.54 -3.58
N GLU A 66 -5.72 8.89 -2.49
CA GLU A 66 -4.35 8.40 -2.31
C GLU A 66 -4.07 7.21 -3.24
N PHE A 67 -5.03 6.32 -3.41
CA PHE A 67 -4.96 5.24 -4.39
C PHE A 67 -4.88 5.80 -5.83
N GLN A 68 -5.62 6.88 -6.12
CA GLN A 68 -5.57 7.53 -7.43
C GLN A 68 -4.21 8.16 -7.76
N ARG A 69 -3.52 8.70 -6.76
CA ARG A 69 -2.23 9.39 -6.98
C ARG A 69 -1.14 8.46 -7.47
N ARG A 70 -1.17 7.19 -7.06
CA ARG A 70 -0.13 6.21 -7.38
C ARG A 70 -0.45 5.34 -8.59
N HIS A 71 -1.73 5.08 -8.88
CA HIS A 71 -2.19 4.22 -9.97
C HIS A 71 -2.87 5.02 -11.09
N ARG A 72 -2.12 5.87 -11.76
CA ARG A 72 -2.65 6.57 -12.93
C ARG A 72 -2.38 5.76 -14.19
N TRP A 73 -3.43 5.48 -14.94
CA TRP A 73 -3.27 4.99 -16.30
C TRP A 73 -2.53 6.02 -17.15
N ASP A 74 -1.59 5.56 -17.95
CA ASP A 74 -0.95 6.37 -18.99
C ASP A 74 -1.96 6.76 -20.06
N GLY A 75 -1.55 7.69 -20.94
CA GLY A 75 -2.39 8.16 -22.03
C GLY A 75 -2.83 7.07 -22.99
N THR A 76 -1.98 6.08 -23.26
CA THR A 76 -2.25 4.94 -24.14
C THR A 76 -3.37 4.06 -23.56
N ARG A 77 -3.30 3.69 -22.27
CA ARG A 77 -4.36 2.91 -21.62
C ARG A 77 -5.70 3.64 -21.58
N LYS A 78 -5.68 4.95 -21.24
CA LYS A 78 -6.89 5.81 -21.29
C LYS A 78 -7.50 5.83 -22.68
N SER A 79 -6.69 6.04 -23.71
CA SER A 79 -7.11 6.11 -25.11
C SER A 79 -7.72 4.78 -25.57
N LYS A 80 -7.12 3.64 -25.21
CA LYS A 80 -7.67 2.31 -25.53
C LYS A 80 -9.02 2.06 -24.86
N LEU A 81 -9.27 2.59 -23.66
CA LEU A 81 -10.60 2.51 -23.05
C LEU A 81 -11.63 3.29 -23.89
N ILE A 82 -11.30 4.52 -24.31
CA ILE A 82 -12.20 5.32 -25.14
C ILE A 82 -12.44 4.65 -26.49
N GLU A 83 -11.40 4.12 -27.13
CA GLU A 83 -11.51 3.34 -28.37
C GLU A 83 -12.45 2.15 -28.20
N SER A 84 -12.39 1.45 -27.06
CA SER A 84 -13.29 0.35 -26.74
C SER A 84 -14.77 0.79 -26.67
N PHE A 85 -15.05 1.98 -26.13
CA PHE A 85 -16.41 2.55 -26.15
C PHE A 85 -16.86 2.94 -27.55
N ILE A 86 -15.98 3.48 -28.38
CA ILE A 86 -16.27 3.77 -29.80
C ILE A 86 -16.68 2.48 -30.52
N MET A 87 -15.91 1.42 -30.34
CA MET A 87 -16.14 0.10 -30.96
C MET A 87 -17.24 -0.70 -30.30
N ASN A 88 -17.80 -0.25 -29.18
CA ASN A 88 -18.77 -0.99 -28.37
C ASN A 88 -18.26 -2.34 -27.84
N VAL A 89 -16.97 -2.42 -27.55
CA VAL A 89 -16.41 -3.60 -26.89
C VAL A 89 -16.91 -3.68 -25.45
N PRO A 90 -17.33 -4.85 -24.95
CA PRO A 90 -17.74 -5.00 -23.54
C PRO A 90 -16.63 -4.58 -22.58
N ILE A 91 -16.97 -3.67 -21.67
CA ILE A 91 -16.07 -3.19 -20.61
C ILE A 91 -16.47 -3.86 -19.29
N PRO A 92 -15.51 -4.37 -18.49
CA PRO A 92 -15.82 -4.90 -17.17
C PRO A 92 -16.58 -3.88 -16.32
N PRO A 93 -17.58 -4.31 -15.53
CA PRO A 93 -18.34 -3.41 -14.66
C PRO A 93 -17.44 -2.77 -13.62
N ILE A 94 -17.81 -1.57 -13.15
CA ILE A 94 -17.24 -1.00 -11.93
C ILE A 94 -17.90 -1.65 -10.72
N PHE A 95 -17.20 -1.66 -9.58
CA PHE A 95 -17.73 -2.17 -8.32
C PHE A 95 -17.81 -1.04 -7.30
N LEU A 96 -19.00 -0.90 -6.72
CA LEU A 96 -19.32 0.11 -5.73
C LEU A 96 -19.75 -0.59 -4.43
N TYR A 97 -19.44 0.00 -3.30
CA TYR A 97 -19.98 -0.36 -2.00
C TYR A 97 -20.85 0.79 -1.48
N GLU A 98 -22.10 0.52 -1.19
CA GLU A 98 -22.98 1.48 -0.54
C GLU A 98 -22.62 1.56 0.94
N ARG A 99 -21.94 2.65 1.32
CA ARG A 99 -21.52 2.89 2.69
C ARG A 99 -22.68 3.38 3.57
N GLU A 100 -23.47 4.29 3.01
CA GLU A 100 -24.69 4.85 3.55
C GLU A 100 -25.68 4.98 2.42
N TYR A 101 -26.95 5.22 2.71
CA TYR A 101 -27.96 5.39 1.67
C TYR A 101 -27.52 6.43 0.63
N SER A 102 -27.37 5.99 -0.61
CA SER A 102 -26.94 6.80 -1.76
C SER A 102 -25.51 7.36 -1.66
N VAL A 103 -24.70 6.88 -0.73
CA VAL A 103 -23.27 7.22 -0.65
C VAL A 103 -22.45 5.97 -0.98
N TYR A 104 -21.67 6.06 -2.04
CA TYR A 104 -20.97 4.91 -2.62
C TYR A 104 -19.46 5.08 -2.54
N GLU A 105 -18.78 4.03 -2.17
CA GLU A 105 -17.33 3.93 -2.26
C GLU A 105 -16.93 3.11 -3.49
N VAL A 106 -16.02 3.63 -4.31
CA VAL A 106 -15.53 2.93 -5.49
C VAL A 106 -14.53 1.86 -5.08
N MET A 107 -14.92 0.59 -5.20
CA MET A 107 -14.07 -0.56 -4.88
C MET A 107 -13.17 -0.96 -6.05
N ASP A 108 -13.72 -0.98 -7.28
CA ASP A 108 -12.96 -1.23 -8.51
C ASP A 108 -13.51 -0.39 -9.67
N GLY A 109 -12.64 -0.09 -10.62
CA GLY A 109 -13.00 0.69 -11.80
C GLY A 109 -12.67 2.17 -11.70
N LEU A 110 -12.00 2.61 -10.64
CA LEU A 110 -11.62 4.01 -10.43
C LEU A 110 -10.85 4.61 -11.61
N GLN A 111 -9.87 3.87 -12.15
CA GLN A 111 -9.10 4.33 -13.32
C GLN A 111 -9.97 4.48 -14.57
N ARG A 112 -10.98 3.62 -14.73
CA ARG A 112 -11.97 3.73 -15.82
C ARG A 112 -12.82 5.00 -15.66
N LEU A 113 -13.36 5.23 -14.47
CA LEU A 113 -14.14 6.44 -14.17
C LEU A 113 -13.31 7.71 -14.38
N THR A 114 -12.07 7.72 -13.87
CA THR A 114 -11.15 8.85 -14.03
C THR A 114 -10.81 9.12 -15.50
N ALA A 115 -10.54 8.07 -16.28
CA ALA A 115 -10.23 8.21 -17.70
C ALA A 115 -11.41 8.75 -18.48
N ILE A 116 -12.64 8.27 -18.22
CA ILE A 116 -13.87 8.77 -18.84
C ILE A 116 -14.07 10.25 -18.47
N SER A 117 -14.03 10.59 -17.17
CA SER A 117 -14.20 11.97 -16.71
C SER A 117 -13.19 12.92 -17.36
N GLN A 118 -11.89 12.56 -17.32
CA GLN A 118 -10.84 13.38 -17.91
C GLN A 118 -10.98 13.55 -19.43
N PHE A 119 -11.50 12.54 -20.13
CA PHE A 119 -11.74 12.65 -21.56
C PHE A 119 -12.86 13.65 -21.87
N TYR A 120 -14.00 13.55 -21.17
CA TYR A 120 -15.12 14.48 -21.33
C TYR A 120 -14.77 15.93 -20.94
N GLU A 121 -13.80 16.10 -20.05
CA GLU A 121 -13.26 17.41 -19.63
C GLU A 121 -12.11 17.93 -20.52
N ASP A 122 -11.84 17.29 -21.66
CA ASP A 122 -10.73 17.62 -22.57
C ASP A 122 -9.33 17.64 -21.93
N LYS A 123 -9.13 16.87 -20.84
CA LYS A 123 -7.86 16.84 -20.09
C LYS A 123 -6.75 16.04 -20.78
N PHE A 124 -7.07 15.20 -21.77
CA PHE A 124 -6.09 14.53 -22.61
C PHE A 124 -6.61 14.33 -24.03
N ALA A 125 -5.68 14.17 -24.97
CA ALA A 125 -5.96 13.80 -26.34
C ALA A 125 -5.74 12.30 -26.54
N LEU A 126 -6.49 11.68 -27.46
CA LEU A 126 -6.33 10.28 -27.81
C LEU A 126 -4.96 10.02 -28.43
N GLN A 127 -4.34 8.89 -28.09
CA GLN A 127 -3.03 8.48 -28.59
C GLN A 127 -2.95 6.97 -28.74
N ASP A 128 -2.09 6.52 -29.65
CA ASP A 128 -1.78 5.10 -29.88
C ASP A 128 -3.01 4.23 -30.17
N LEU A 129 -4.06 4.81 -30.77
CA LEU A 129 -5.23 4.07 -31.22
C LEU A 129 -4.86 3.14 -32.36
N VAL A 130 -5.40 1.94 -32.38
CA VAL A 130 -5.08 0.91 -33.37
C VAL A 130 -6.13 0.87 -34.46
N GLU A 131 -7.41 0.88 -34.12
CA GLU A 131 -8.52 0.77 -35.09
C GLU A 131 -8.97 2.16 -35.58
N TRP A 132 -8.89 3.17 -34.74
CA TRP A 132 -9.32 4.54 -35.03
C TRP A 132 -8.14 5.52 -35.03
N LYS A 133 -7.11 5.22 -35.85
CA LYS A 133 -5.86 6.01 -35.88
C LYS A 133 -6.09 7.48 -36.27
N GLU A 134 -7.15 7.76 -37.01
CA GLU A 134 -7.54 9.10 -37.46
C GLU A 134 -7.97 10.00 -36.30
N LEU A 135 -8.32 9.42 -35.16
CA LEU A 135 -8.71 10.15 -33.96
C LEU A 135 -7.53 10.47 -33.03
N ASN A 136 -6.32 9.98 -33.32
CA ASN A 136 -5.13 10.32 -32.57
C ASN A 136 -4.89 11.83 -32.55
N GLY A 137 -4.58 12.38 -31.39
CA GLY A 137 -4.38 13.83 -31.20
C GLY A 137 -5.67 14.61 -30.89
N LEU A 138 -6.85 14.00 -31.03
CA LEU A 138 -8.13 14.68 -30.78
C LEU A 138 -8.57 14.51 -29.32
N LYS A 139 -9.15 15.57 -28.77
CA LYS A 139 -9.87 15.60 -27.50
C LYS A 139 -11.35 15.34 -27.74
N TYR A 140 -12.15 15.11 -26.68
CA TYR A 140 -13.58 14.86 -26.78
C TYR A 140 -14.33 15.94 -27.59
N SER A 141 -14.09 17.22 -27.29
CA SER A 141 -14.74 18.33 -27.97
C SER A 141 -14.39 18.44 -29.46
N GLN A 142 -13.25 17.87 -29.86
CA GLN A 142 -12.73 17.90 -31.24
C GLN A 142 -13.15 16.69 -32.06
N LEU A 143 -13.80 15.70 -31.44
CA LEU A 143 -14.27 14.52 -32.16
C LEU A 143 -15.33 14.85 -33.20
N PRO A 144 -15.35 14.14 -34.35
CA PRO A 144 -16.44 14.20 -35.32
C PRO A 144 -17.81 13.97 -34.60
N GLU A 145 -18.82 14.74 -34.99
CA GLU A 145 -20.12 14.77 -34.30
C GLU A 145 -20.74 13.38 -34.11
N GLN A 146 -20.65 12.53 -35.14
CA GLN A 146 -21.23 11.18 -35.06
C GLN A 146 -20.51 10.27 -34.09
N ILE A 147 -19.18 10.39 -34.03
CA ILE A 147 -18.35 9.64 -33.05
C ILE A 147 -18.71 10.10 -31.63
N ARG A 148 -18.77 11.42 -31.40
CA ARG A 148 -19.15 12.00 -30.10
C ARG A 148 -20.53 11.52 -29.65
N LYS A 149 -21.56 11.65 -30.52
CA LYS A 149 -22.91 11.12 -30.26
C LYS A 149 -22.90 9.61 -30.02
N GLY A 150 -22.03 8.88 -30.71
CA GLY A 150 -21.83 7.45 -30.54
C GLY A 150 -21.34 7.10 -29.13
N ILE A 151 -20.34 7.83 -28.61
CA ILE A 151 -19.82 7.66 -27.25
C ILE A 151 -20.88 8.06 -26.21
N ASP A 152 -21.60 9.16 -26.39
CA ASP A 152 -22.62 9.66 -25.46
C ASP A 152 -23.78 8.66 -25.26
N ARG A 153 -24.00 7.78 -26.21
CA ARG A 153 -25.00 6.70 -26.10
C ARG A 153 -24.50 5.49 -25.30
N ARG A 154 -23.22 5.46 -24.94
CA ARG A 154 -22.65 4.34 -24.19
C ARG A 154 -22.86 4.55 -22.68
N TYR A 155 -22.70 3.45 -21.97
CA TYR A 155 -22.78 3.42 -20.53
C TYR A 155 -21.69 2.51 -19.97
N ILE A 156 -21.34 2.73 -18.69
CA ILE A 156 -20.58 1.78 -17.91
C ILE A 156 -21.52 1.06 -16.94
N SER A 157 -21.42 -0.27 -16.88
CA SER A 157 -22.18 -1.06 -15.92
C SER A 157 -21.54 -1.02 -14.55
N SER A 158 -22.35 -1.11 -13.51
CA SER A 158 -21.86 -1.26 -12.13
C SER A 158 -22.53 -2.43 -11.42
N ILE A 159 -21.80 -2.98 -10.44
CA ILE A 159 -22.32 -3.89 -9.44
C ILE A 159 -22.15 -3.18 -8.10
N ILE A 160 -23.25 -2.99 -7.36
CA ILE A 160 -23.29 -2.27 -6.10
C ILE A 160 -23.49 -3.27 -4.98
N LEU A 161 -22.54 -3.35 -4.04
CA LEU A 161 -22.74 -4.04 -2.78
C LEU A 161 -23.60 -3.16 -1.88
N LEU A 162 -24.74 -3.67 -1.44
CA LEU A 162 -25.63 -2.93 -0.58
C LEU A 162 -25.19 -3.02 0.88
N GLN A 163 -25.36 -1.93 1.63
CA GLN A 163 -25.11 -1.85 3.06
C GLN A 163 -25.85 -2.94 3.85
N GLU A 164 -27.07 -3.28 3.43
CA GLU A 164 -27.92 -4.30 4.03
C GLU A 164 -27.30 -5.71 4.05
N THR A 165 -26.20 -5.93 3.32
CA THR A 165 -25.45 -7.18 3.30
C THR A 165 -24.89 -7.53 4.68
N ALA A 166 -24.57 -6.51 5.51
CA ALA A 166 -23.89 -6.67 6.78
C ALA A 166 -24.79 -6.30 7.96
N LYS A 167 -24.70 -7.06 9.05
CA LYS A 167 -25.43 -6.82 10.30
C LYS A 167 -24.66 -5.92 11.28
N SER A 168 -23.39 -5.68 10.99
CA SER A 168 -22.49 -4.83 11.78
C SER A 168 -21.40 -4.25 10.90
N GLU A 169 -20.79 -3.15 11.33
CA GLU A 169 -19.67 -2.50 10.64
C GLU A 169 -18.47 -3.46 10.46
N SER A 170 -18.17 -4.29 11.44
CA SER A 170 -17.12 -5.31 11.36
C SER A 170 -17.42 -6.35 10.28
N GLU A 171 -18.67 -6.78 10.14
CA GLU A 171 -19.10 -7.72 9.10
C GLU A 171 -19.06 -7.05 7.72
N ALA A 172 -19.49 -5.78 7.62
CA ALA A 172 -19.39 -4.98 6.41
C ALA A 172 -17.94 -4.91 5.89
N ASN A 173 -17.02 -4.57 6.75
CA ASN A 173 -15.59 -4.49 6.42
C ASN A 173 -15.04 -5.85 5.98
N ARG A 174 -15.40 -6.94 6.66
CA ARG A 174 -15.00 -8.30 6.27
C ARG A 174 -15.55 -8.71 4.90
N LEU A 175 -16.82 -8.43 4.63
CA LEU A 175 -17.44 -8.75 3.36
C LEU A 175 -16.91 -7.89 2.22
N LYS A 176 -16.69 -6.60 2.48
CA LYS A 176 -16.02 -5.68 1.55
C LYS A 176 -14.63 -6.22 1.17
N GLN A 177 -13.82 -6.63 2.15
CA GLN A 177 -12.52 -7.24 1.91
C GLN A 177 -12.62 -8.48 1.05
N LEU A 178 -13.50 -9.42 1.42
CA LEU A 178 -13.73 -10.67 0.68
C LEU A 178 -14.08 -10.41 -0.80
N VAL A 179 -14.97 -9.45 -1.05
CA VAL A 179 -15.39 -9.09 -2.42
C VAL A 179 -14.23 -8.44 -3.17
N PHE A 180 -13.55 -7.49 -2.54
CA PHE A 180 -12.42 -6.79 -3.14
C PHE A 180 -11.30 -7.76 -3.56
N GLU A 181 -10.90 -8.70 -2.71
CA GLU A 181 -9.91 -9.73 -3.02
C GLU A 181 -10.35 -10.61 -4.20
N ARG A 182 -11.63 -10.97 -4.28
CA ARG A 182 -12.16 -11.82 -5.35
C ARG A 182 -12.29 -11.09 -6.69
N ILE A 183 -12.69 -9.84 -6.69
CA ILE A 183 -12.78 -9.00 -7.90
C ILE A 183 -11.39 -8.82 -8.50
N ASN A 184 -10.38 -8.53 -7.67
CA ASN A 184 -9.00 -8.31 -8.12
C ASN A 184 -8.28 -9.60 -8.54
N SER A 185 -8.88 -10.78 -8.35
CA SER A 185 -8.28 -12.05 -8.79
C SER A 185 -8.29 -12.24 -10.31
N GLY A 186 -9.06 -11.46 -11.06
CA GLY A 186 -9.24 -11.59 -12.52
C GLY A 186 -8.45 -10.62 -13.40
N GLY A 187 -7.71 -9.65 -12.82
CA GLY A 187 -6.95 -8.61 -13.52
C GLY A 187 -5.46 -8.56 -13.13
N GLU A 188 -4.85 -7.37 -13.27
CA GLU A 188 -3.52 -7.11 -12.70
C GLU A 188 -3.67 -7.16 -11.16
N LYS A 189 -3.05 -8.18 -10.55
CA LYS A 189 -3.18 -8.40 -9.11
C LYS A 189 -2.58 -7.24 -8.34
N LEU A 190 -3.39 -6.60 -7.51
CA LEU A 190 -2.91 -5.61 -6.56
C LEU A 190 -1.90 -6.22 -5.59
N LYS A 191 -0.92 -5.42 -5.19
CA LYS A 191 0.03 -5.81 -4.16
C LYS A 191 -0.63 -5.69 -2.77
N PRO A 192 -0.13 -6.39 -1.75
CA PRO A 192 -0.73 -6.38 -0.42
C PRO A 192 -0.96 -4.97 0.15
N GLN A 193 -0.02 -4.03 -0.04
CA GLN A 193 -0.19 -2.69 0.48
C GLN A 193 -1.22 -1.85 -0.28
N GLU A 194 -1.40 -2.11 -1.57
CA GLU A 194 -2.48 -1.49 -2.35
C GLU A 194 -3.85 -1.93 -1.84
N ILE A 195 -3.97 -3.22 -1.50
CA ILE A 195 -5.18 -3.79 -0.89
C ILE A 195 -5.43 -3.14 0.47
N ARG A 196 -4.41 -3.03 1.33
CA ARG A 196 -4.51 -2.38 2.65
C ARG A 196 -4.96 -0.93 2.54
N ASN A 197 -4.38 -0.19 1.60
CA ASN A 197 -4.75 1.21 1.37
C ASN A 197 -6.22 1.36 0.95
N ALA A 198 -6.73 0.44 0.15
CA ALA A 198 -8.13 0.45 -0.28
C ALA A 198 -9.09 0.03 0.83
N LEU A 199 -8.71 -0.94 1.67
CA LEU A 199 -9.59 -1.55 2.66
C LEU A 199 -9.55 -0.88 4.03
N PHE A 200 -8.41 -0.32 4.41
CA PHE A 200 -8.17 0.25 5.73
C PHE A 200 -7.74 1.71 5.65
N PRO A 201 -8.57 2.61 5.09
CA PRO A 201 -8.27 4.04 5.12
C PRO A 201 -8.31 4.54 6.57
N GLY A 202 -7.40 5.47 6.91
CA GLY A 202 -7.35 6.05 8.25
C GLY A 202 -6.05 6.80 8.52
N GLY A 203 -5.92 7.31 9.75
CA GLY A 203 -4.79 8.16 10.16
C GLY A 203 -3.43 7.47 10.00
N LEU A 204 -3.31 6.22 10.47
CA LEU A 204 -2.08 5.46 10.35
C LEU A 204 -1.73 5.14 8.89
N ASN A 205 -2.74 4.77 8.07
CA ASN A 205 -2.52 4.54 6.65
C ASN A 205 -2.00 5.80 5.94
N ASN A 206 -2.63 6.94 6.19
CA ASN A 206 -2.22 8.22 5.63
C ASN A 206 -0.80 8.60 6.08
N LEU A 207 -0.47 8.33 7.34
CA LEU A 207 0.87 8.55 7.88
C LEU A 207 1.92 7.69 7.14
N THR A 208 1.65 6.38 6.92
CA THR A 208 2.59 5.51 6.20
C THR A 208 2.85 6.00 4.77
N ILE A 209 1.80 6.45 4.08
CA ILE A 209 1.91 7.00 2.73
C ILE A 209 2.71 8.30 2.72
N SER A 210 2.44 9.20 3.66
CA SER A 210 3.16 10.47 3.77
C SER A 210 4.66 10.26 4.06
N LEU A 211 4.97 9.40 5.02
CA LEU A 211 6.35 9.13 5.44
C LEU A 211 7.15 8.34 4.39
N SER A 212 6.51 7.58 3.52
CA SER A 212 7.20 6.94 2.40
C SER A 212 7.80 7.94 1.41
N ARG A 213 7.41 9.23 1.50
CA ARG A 213 7.99 10.33 0.74
C ARG A 213 9.01 11.16 1.52
N ASN A 214 9.49 10.66 2.70
CA ASN A 214 10.61 11.29 3.41
C ASN A 214 11.88 11.26 2.55
N LYS A 215 12.57 12.41 2.42
CA LYS A 215 13.75 12.57 1.54
C LYS A 215 14.87 11.56 1.82
N TYR A 216 15.17 11.31 3.10
CA TYR A 216 16.22 10.35 3.48
C TYR A 216 15.77 8.91 3.20
N PHE A 217 14.50 8.58 3.45
CA PHE A 217 13.94 7.28 3.11
C PHE A 217 14.01 7.02 1.61
N CYS A 218 13.64 8.00 0.78
CA CYS A 218 13.73 7.89 -0.67
C CYS A 218 15.19 7.64 -1.12
N LYS A 219 16.18 8.38 -0.57
CA LYS A 219 17.60 8.16 -0.86
C LYS A 219 18.06 6.75 -0.50
N LEU A 220 17.69 6.27 0.69
CA LEU A 220 18.09 4.96 1.20
C LEU A 220 17.48 3.80 0.37
N TRP A 221 16.35 4.03 -0.29
CA TRP A 221 15.68 3.02 -1.11
C TRP A 221 15.85 3.25 -2.62
N ASN A 222 16.65 4.24 -3.02
CA ASN A 222 16.85 4.64 -4.43
C ASN A 222 15.51 4.98 -5.13
N ILE A 223 14.59 5.58 -4.39
CA ILE A 223 13.31 6.11 -4.90
C ILE A 223 13.54 7.58 -5.25
N PRO A 224 13.01 8.11 -6.36
CA PRO A 224 13.14 9.54 -6.66
C PRO A 224 12.59 10.40 -5.52
N GLU A 225 13.39 11.38 -5.07
CA GLU A 225 13.01 12.27 -3.96
C GLU A 225 11.80 13.15 -4.33
N PRO A 226 10.98 13.54 -3.33
CA PRO A 226 9.92 14.49 -3.58
C PRO A 226 10.51 15.87 -3.95
N ASP A 227 9.92 16.52 -4.95
CA ASP A 227 10.25 17.91 -5.31
C ASP A 227 9.27 18.91 -4.69
N GLU A 228 9.51 20.20 -4.91
CA GLU A 228 8.65 21.27 -4.39
C GLU A 228 7.20 21.16 -4.90
N THR A 229 7.00 20.70 -6.14
CA THR A 229 5.66 20.52 -6.71
C THR A 229 4.93 19.38 -5.99
N GLU A 230 5.59 18.26 -5.76
CA GLU A 230 5.00 17.13 -5.03
C GLU A 230 4.66 17.54 -3.58
N ILE A 231 5.56 18.26 -2.91
CA ILE A 231 5.37 18.71 -1.52
C ILE A 231 4.17 19.68 -1.42
N THR A 232 4.01 20.61 -2.36
CA THR A 232 2.99 21.65 -2.30
C THR A 232 1.64 21.21 -2.85
N THR A 233 1.62 20.41 -3.90
CA THR A 233 0.39 20.02 -4.61
C THR A 233 0.01 18.55 -4.41
N GLY A 234 0.90 17.74 -3.84
CA GLY A 234 0.77 16.29 -3.77
C GLY A 234 0.84 15.58 -5.13
N GLN A 235 1.30 16.26 -6.18
CA GLN A 235 1.41 15.68 -7.52
C GLN A 235 2.84 15.19 -7.77
N ALA A 236 3.01 13.87 -7.76
CA ALA A 236 4.30 13.26 -8.05
C ALA A 236 4.67 13.40 -9.54
N ARG A 237 5.97 13.57 -9.82
CA ARG A 237 6.53 13.58 -11.17
C ARG A 237 6.37 12.22 -11.83
N GLN A 238 6.45 12.19 -13.17
CA GLN A 238 6.36 10.94 -13.95
C GLN A 238 7.40 9.90 -13.51
N GLU A 239 8.62 10.31 -13.26
CA GLU A 239 9.72 9.46 -12.76
C GLU A 239 9.37 8.75 -11.44
N VAL A 240 8.68 9.44 -10.51
CA VAL A 240 8.18 8.86 -9.26
C VAL A 240 7.06 7.88 -9.52
N ILE A 241 6.11 8.23 -10.41
CA ILE A 241 4.95 7.39 -10.75
C ILE A 241 5.41 6.07 -11.42
N GLU A 242 6.51 6.10 -12.16
CA GLU A 242 7.09 4.93 -12.82
C GLU A 242 7.99 4.11 -11.91
N ASP A 243 8.43 4.67 -10.78
CA ASP A 243 9.23 3.93 -9.81
C ASP A 243 8.45 2.74 -9.25
N LYS A 244 9.11 1.59 -9.17
CA LYS A 244 8.47 0.34 -8.77
C LYS A 244 7.97 0.36 -7.33
N TYR A 245 8.77 0.89 -6.39
CA TYR A 245 8.38 0.94 -4.98
C TYR A 245 7.18 1.84 -4.77
N PHE A 246 7.18 2.99 -5.43
CA PHE A 246 6.07 3.92 -5.39
C PHE A 246 4.81 3.33 -6.04
N LYS A 247 4.94 2.77 -7.25
CA LYS A 247 3.83 2.18 -8.01
C LYS A 247 3.15 1.03 -7.25
N ASP A 248 3.95 0.11 -6.71
CA ASP A 248 3.47 -1.09 -5.99
C ASP A 248 3.10 -0.77 -4.52
N MET A 249 3.17 0.50 -4.07
CA MET A 249 3.04 0.92 -2.67
C MET A 249 3.99 0.19 -1.70
N SER A 250 5.05 -0.43 -2.21
CA SER A 250 6.01 -1.17 -1.39
C SER A 250 6.82 -0.25 -0.47
N ASP A 251 6.95 1.03 -0.81
CA ASP A 251 7.50 2.08 0.02
C ASP A 251 6.65 2.35 1.27
N ALA A 252 5.33 2.46 1.12
CA ALA A 252 4.41 2.62 2.24
C ALA A 252 4.35 1.34 3.11
N GLU A 253 4.44 0.12 2.51
CA GLU A 253 4.55 -1.12 3.27
C GLU A 253 5.79 -1.13 4.17
N LEU A 254 6.93 -0.62 3.69
CA LEU A 254 8.15 -0.55 4.50
C LEU A 254 7.95 0.33 5.73
N VAL A 255 7.29 1.47 5.60
CA VAL A 255 6.95 2.33 6.74
C VAL A 255 6.01 1.62 7.70
N LEU A 256 4.97 0.95 7.19
CA LEU A 256 4.04 0.16 8.01
C LEU A 256 4.78 -0.94 8.78
N ARG A 257 5.70 -1.66 8.15
CA ARG A 257 6.54 -2.69 8.78
C ARG A 257 7.35 -2.12 9.93
N PHE A 258 7.92 -0.93 9.76
CA PHE A 258 8.66 -0.26 10.83
C PHE A 258 7.80 -0.06 12.07
N PHE A 259 6.58 0.44 11.92
CA PHE A 259 5.67 0.63 13.04
C PHE A 259 5.17 -0.69 13.64
N ALA A 260 4.76 -1.63 12.80
CA ALA A 260 4.25 -2.92 13.26
C ALA A 260 5.31 -3.72 14.04
N TYR A 261 6.58 -3.64 13.62
CA TYR A 261 7.66 -4.40 14.26
C TYR A 261 8.07 -3.85 15.61
N ARG A 262 7.65 -2.64 16.00
CA ARG A 262 7.73 -2.19 17.40
C ARG A 262 6.91 -3.08 18.32
N GLN A 263 5.88 -3.74 17.80
CA GLN A 263 5.01 -4.66 18.49
C GLN A 263 5.09 -6.08 17.90
N ILE A 264 6.28 -6.47 17.41
CA ILE A 264 6.50 -7.76 16.74
C ILE A 264 6.13 -8.96 17.63
N ASP A 265 6.18 -8.82 18.93
CA ASP A 265 5.77 -9.86 19.89
C ASP A 265 4.29 -10.22 19.75
N GLN A 266 3.47 -9.28 19.31
CA GLN A 266 2.06 -9.50 18.99
C GLN A 266 1.85 -10.37 17.75
N TRP A 267 2.87 -10.58 16.92
CA TRP A 267 2.77 -11.46 15.77
C TRP A 267 2.76 -12.93 16.20
N GLN A 268 1.59 -13.57 16.14
CA GLN A 268 1.38 -14.98 16.56
C GLN A 268 0.89 -15.82 15.37
N GLY A 269 1.66 -16.84 14.99
CA GLY A 269 1.23 -17.98 14.15
C GLY A 269 0.71 -17.72 12.73
N ASN A 270 0.42 -16.47 12.37
CA ASN A 270 -0.14 -16.06 11.09
C ASN A 270 0.94 -15.56 10.12
N THR A 271 0.54 -15.31 8.86
CA THR A 271 1.45 -14.70 7.88
C THR A 271 1.79 -13.25 8.26
N MET A 272 2.88 -12.74 7.71
CA MET A 272 3.26 -11.34 7.87
C MET A 272 2.17 -10.40 7.31
N GLU A 273 1.58 -10.78 6.19
CA GLU A 273 0.49 -10.04 5.57
C GLU A 273 -0.66 -9.85 6.55
N TYR A 274 -1.11 -10.92 7.19
CA TYR A 274 -2.18 -10.86 8.20
C TYR A 274 -1.80 -10.00 9.40
N PHE A 275 -0.56 -10.10 9.88
CA PHE A 275 -0.06 -9.28 10.98
C PHE A 275 -0.10 -7.79 10.63
N LEU A 276 0.33 -7.41 9.43
CA LEU A 276 0.31 -6.02 8.97
C LEU A 276 -1.13 -5.52 8.72
N ASP A 277 -2.02 -6.38 8.24
CA ASP A 277 -3.44 -6.05 8.03
C ASP A 277 -4.11 -5.69 9.34
N GLU A 278 -3.98 -6.56 10.36
CA GLU A 278 -4.57 -6.34 11.68
C GLU A 278 -3.92 -5.14 12.40
N PHE A 279 -2.60 -4.97 12.30
CA PHE A 279 -1.92 -3.81 12.87
C PHE A 279 -2.42 -2.49 12.26
N LEU A 280 -2.53 -2.43 10.93
CA LEU A 280 -3.02 -1.22 10.25
C LEU A 280 -4.46 -0.93 10.61
N LYS A 281 -5.33 -1.95 10.60
CA LYS A 281 -6.74 -1.83 10.96
C LYS A 281 -6.89 -1.29 12.39
N LYS A 282 -6.27 -1.94 13.35
CA LYS A 282 -6.33 -1.55 14.77
C LYS A 282 -5.68 -0.20 15.03
N GLY A 283 -4.56 0.09 14.40
CA GLY A 283 -3.91 1.39 14.50
C GLY A 283 -4.77 2.53 13.96
N ASN A 284 -5.49 2.31 12.84
CA ASN A 284 -6.45 3.30 12.33
C ASN A 284 -7.64 3.53 13.29
N GLU A 285 -8.08 2.49 14.01
CA GLU A 285 -9.19 2.58 14.97
C GLU A 285 -8.78 3.23 16.31
N GLN A 286 -7.54 3.00 16.78
CA GLN A 286 -7.14 3.26 18.16
C GLN A 286 -6.13 4.40 18.32
N PHE A 287 -5.29 4.68 17.31
CA PHE A 287 -4.27 5.71 17.43
C PHE A 287 -4.86 7.10 17.30
N ASN A 288 -4.68 7.90 18.34
CA ASN A 288 -5.01 9.32 18.33
C ASN A 288 -3.89 10.13 17.65
N GLU A 289 -4.12 11.44 17.44
CA GLU A 289 -3.15 12.33 16.81
C GLU A 289 -1.79 12.35 17.52
N SER A 290 -1.77 12.30 18.86
CA SER A 290 -0.52 12.29 19.64
C SER A 290 0.33 11.05 19.34
N VAL A 291 -0.28 9.86 19.24
CA VAL A 291 0.43 8.63 18.87
C VAL A 291 0.97 8.73 17.44
N LEU A 292 0.15 9.24 16.50
CA LEU A 292 0.56 9.40 15.11
C LEU A 292 1.72 10.40 14.95
N ASP A 293 1.71 11.52 15.69
CA ASP A 293 2.80 12.49 15.69
C ASP A 293 4.09 11.90 16.29
N ASN A 294 3.99 11.18 17.41
CA ASN A 294 5.14 10.49 18.00
C ASN A 294 5.75 9.46 17.04
N LEU A 295 4.92 8.67 16.35
CA LEU A 295 5.37 7.71 15.34
C LEU A 295 6.02 8.38 14.14
N LYS A 296 5.49 9.54 13.71
CA LYS A 296 6.06 10.37 12.64
C LYS A 296 7.46 10.85 13.02
N ASP A 297 7.61 11.40 14.20
CA ASP A 297 8.90 11.91 14.68
C ASP A 297 9.91 10.77 14.87
N LEU A 298 9.48 9.64 15.41
CA LEU A 298 10.30 8.45 15.56
C LEU A 298 10.84 7.98 14.20
N PHE A 299 9.97 7.85 13.20
CA PHE A 299 10.36 7.41 11.86
C PHE A 299 11.36 8.40 11.23
N ASN A 300 11.04 9.69 11.24
CA ASN A 300 11.88 10.72 10.66
C ASN A 300 13.28 10.74 11.29
N ASN A 301 13.36 10.73 12.62
CA ASN A 301 14.64 10.72 13.34
C ASN A 301 15.44 9.44 13.07
N THR A 302 14.76 8.28 12.96
CA THR A 302 15.42 7.00 12.71
C THR A 302 15.99 6.92 11.28
N VAL A 303 15.22 7.36 10.29
CA VAL A 303 15.64 7.36 8.88
C VAL A 303 16.80 8.32 8.66
N GLU A 304 16.73 9.53 9.26
CA GLU A 304 17.83 10.49 9.23
C GLU A 304 19.10 9.91 9.89
N PHE A 305 18.95 9.26 11.04
CA PHE A 305 20.05 8.59 11.73
C PHE A 305 20.68 7.49 10.86
N ALA A 306 19.85 6.66 10.19
CA ALA A 306 20.36 5.65 9.27
C ALA A 306 21.17 6.27 8.11
N PHE A 307 20.69 7.38 7.56
CA PHE A 307 21.40 8.11 6.51
C PHE A 307 22.69 8.75 7.02
N GLU A 308 22.67 9.40 8.17
CA GLU A 308 23.87 10.00 8.77
C GLU A 308 24.94 8.94 9.09
N LEU A 309 24.54 7.75 9.52
CA LEU A 309 25.46 6.68 9.91
C LEU A 309 26.05 5.95 8.71
N PHE A 310 25.24 5.61 7.69
CA PHE A 310 25.64 4.71 6.60
C PHE A 310 25.57 5.34 5.21
N ASP A 311 25.23 6.62 5.11
CA ASP A 311 24.93 7.31 3.85
C ASP A 311 23.83 6.52 3.08
N GLU A 312 23.83 6.51 1.77
CA GLU A 312 22.83 5.80 0.95
C GLU A 312 22.91 4.26 1.06
N LYS A 313 23.87 3.73 1.81
CA LYS A 313 24.19 2.28 1.87
C LYS A 313 23.62 1.58 3.11
N ALA A 314 22.79 2.24 3.91
CA ALA A 314 22.31 1.70 5.18
C ALA A 314 21.67 0.30 5.05
N PHE A 315 21.01 0.01 3.94
CA PHE A 315 20.31 -1.26 3.74
C PHE A 315 21.00 -2.19 2.75
N TRP A 316 22.27 -1.93 2.44
CA TRP A 316 23.08 -2.76 1.57
C TRP A 316 23.75 -3.88 2.35
N LEU A 317 23.76 -5.08 1.80
CA LEU A 317 24.22 -6.28 2.49
C LEU A 317 25.44 -6.86 1.80
N HIS A 318 26.46 -7.26 2.56
CA HIS A 318 27.51 -8.13 2.04
C HIS A 318 26.98 -9.56 1.89
N ARG A 319 27.09 -10.13 0.71
CA ARG A 319 26.59 -11.47 0.37
C ARG A 319 27.67 -12.33 -0.21
N SER A 320 27.49 -13.66 -0.07
CA SER A 320 28.33 -14.65 -0.73
C SER A 320 27.57 -15.29 -1.90
N ARG A 321 28.24 -15.40 -3.04
CA ARG A 321 27.80 -16.19 -4.18
C ARG A 321 28.96 -17.06 -4.66
N GLU A 322 28.78 -18.37 -4.71
CA GLU A 322 29.83 -19.34 -5.11
C GLU A 322 31.14 -19.16 -4.33
N GLY A 323 31.03 -18.91 -3.03
CA GLY A 323 32.17 -18.69 -2.14
C GLY A 323 32.85 -17.33 -2.23
N LYS A 324 32.45 -16.48 -3.17
CA LYS A 324 32.99 -15.09 -3.32
C LYS A 324 32.08 -14.10 -2.61
N TRP A 325 32.67 -13.27 -1.77
CA TRP A 325 31.98 -12.20 -1.07
C TRP A 325 31.97 -10.93 -1.92
N PHE A 326 30.80 -10.23 -1.94
CA PHE A 326 30.61 -8.96 -2.63
C PHE A 326 29.62 -8.10 -1.87
N HIS A 327 29.71 -6.78 -2.06
CA HIS A 327 28.72 -5.84 -1.58
C HIS A 327 27.53 -5.84 -2.54
N TYR A 328 26.33 -6.16 -2.03
CA TYR A 328 25.11 -6.13 -2.81
C TYR A 328 24.55 -4.70 -2.83
N GLU A 329 24.87 -3.97 -3.89
CA GLU A 329 24.61 -2.53 -4.02
C GLU A 329 23.12 -2.22 -4.28
N ARG A 330 22.27 -2.76 -3.45
CA ARG A 330 20.81 -2.49 -3.46
C ARG A 330 20.25 -2.63 -2.04
N PRO A 331 19.27 -1.79 -1.67
CA PRO A 331 18.59 -1.91 -0.39
C PRO A 331 17.83 -3.23 -0.27
N THR A 332 17.83 -3.79 0.93
CA THR A 332 17.16 -5.06 1.23
C THR A 332 16.29 -4.95 2.48
N LYS A 333 15.09 -5.55 2.42
CA LYS A 333 14.19 -5.66 3.58
C LYS A 333 14.85 -6.43 4.74
N ILE A 334 15.74 -7.37 4.42
CA ILE A 334 16.47 -8.21 5.38
C ILE A 334 17.31 -7.38 6.34
N LEU A 335 17.89 -6.28 5.86
CA LEU A 335 18.67 -5.36 6.70
C LEU A 335 17.84 -4.16 7.17
N TYR A 336 16.91 -3.68 6.35
CA TYR A 336 16.02 -2.58 6.71
C TYR A 336 15.23 -2.87 7.99
N ASP A 337 14.49 -3.97 8.01
CA ASP A 337 13.61 -4.32 9.12
C ASP A 337 14.33 -4.31 10.48
N PRO A 338 15.44 -5.05 10.66
CA PRO A 338 16.13 -5.08 11.95
C PRO A 338 16.92 -3.79 12.23
N LEU A 339 17.58 -3.20 11.22
CA LEU A 339 18.40 -2.01 11.44
C LEU A 339 17.54 -0.82 11.89
N MET A 340 16.39 -0.62 11.29
CA MET A 340 15.50 0.47 11.69
C MET A 340 15.02 0.31 13.15
N GLN A 341 14.75 -0.91 13.61
CA GLN A 341 14.39 -1.16 15.01
C GLN A 341 15.57 -0.86 15.94
N VAL A 342 16.78 -1.30 15.59
CA VAL A 342 17.98 -1.06 16.39
C VAL A 342 18.30 0.42 16.50
N LEU A 343 18.21 1.17 15.41
CA LEU A 343 18.47 2.61 15.41
C LEU A 343 17.39 3.38 16.18
N ALA A 344 16.12 3.01 16.03
CA ALA A 344 15.03 3.61 16.81
C ALA A 344 15.24 3.45 18.31
N ASN A 345 15.68 2.25 18.73
CA ASN A 345 15.92 1.93 20.15
C ASN A 345 17.21 2.58 20.71
N ASN A 346 18.05 3.20 19.89
CA ASN A 346 19.29 3.84 20.28
C ASN A 346 19.35 5.33 19.86
N LEU A 347 18.21 5.99 19.67
CA LEU A 347 18.16 7.41 19.32
C LEU A 347 18.77 8.30 20.41
N ASP A 348 18.64 7.93 21.68
CA ASP A 348 19.28 8.59 22.81
C ASP A 348 20.81 8.53 22.77
N LYS A 349 21.37 7.52 22.09
CA LYS A 349 22.80 7.30 21.90
C LYS A 349 23.31 7.74 20.52
N LYS A 350 22.45 8.39 19.70
CA LYS A 350 22.78 8.78 18.31
C LYS A 350 24.14 9.45 18.19
N ALA A 351 24.44 10.44 19.03
CA ALA A 351 25.70 11.17 18.98
C ALA A 351 26.92 10.27 19.25
N GLN A 352 26.81 9.34 20.20
CA GLN A 352 27.88 8.40 20.55
C GLN A 352 28.13 7.41 19.40
N ILE A 353 27.08 6.89 18.78
CA ILE A 353 27.16 5.97 17.66
C ILE A 353 27.77 6.66 16.44
N LEU A 354 27.34 7.89 16.12
CA LEU A 354 27.89 8.66 15.01
C LEU A 354 29.38 8.98 15.19
N ALA A 355 29.85 9.22 16.42
CA ALA A 355 31.28 9.38 16.70
C ALA A 355 32.12 8.13 16.35
N LYS A 356 31.47 6.94 16.29
CA LYS A 356 32.10 5.66 15.91
C LYS A 356 31.80 5.24 14.47
N LYS A 357 31.17 6.10 13.65
CA LYS A 357 30.76 5.80 12.27
C LYS A 357 31.78 5.03 11.45
N ARG A 358 33.05 5.51 11.45
CA ARG A 358 34.13 4.89 10.65
C ARG A 358 34.41 3.44 11.10
N GLN A 359 34.41 3.18 12.41
CA GLN A 359 34.64 1.85 12.97
C GLN A 359 33.52 0.91 12.67
N ILE A 360 32.28 1.37 12.85
CA ILE A 360 31.05 0.61 12.53
C ILE A 360 31.02 0.23 11.04
N ILE A 361 31.22 1.20 10.14
CA ILE A 361 31.20 0.91 8.69
C ILE A 361 32.37 -0.03 8.31
N GLY A 362 33.54 0.18 8.89
CA GLY A 362 34.73 -0.65 8.61
C GLY A 362 34.54 -2.12 9.01
N GLY A 363 33.78 -2.40 10.06
CA GLY A 363 33.49 -3.76 10.56
C GLY A 363 32.34 -4.48 9.88
N LEU A 364 31.50 -3.79 9.08
CA LEU A 364 30.28 -4.37 8.51
C LEU A 364 30.52 -5.61 7.65
N ALA A 365 31.58 -5.61 6.85
CA ALA A 365 31.87 -6.75 5.97
C ALA A 365 32.15 -8.02 6.79
N ASP A 366 32.93 -7.90 7.85
CA ASP A 366 33.29 -9.04 8.72
C ASP A 366 32.08 -9.43 9.60
N PHE A 367 31.29 -8.46 10.07
CA PHE A 367 30.02 -8.73 10.75
C PHE A 367 29.08 -9.55 9.86
N HIS A 368 28.80 -9.11 8.61
CA HIS A 368 27.93 -9.86 7.71
C HIS A 368 28.46 -11.26 7.36
N LYS A 369 29.79 -11.43 7.35
CA LYS A 369 30.41 -12.76 7.15
C LYS A 369 30.20 -13.65 8.37
N SER A 370 30.46 -13.15 9.58
CA SER A 370 30.29 -13.90 10.82
C SER A 370 28.83 -14.27 11.09
N GLN A 371 27.90 -13.40 10.69
CA GLN A 371 26.45 -13.59 10.86
C GLN A 371 25.74 -14.06 9.56
N TYR A 372 26.48 -14.76 8.69
CA TYR A 372 25.96 -15.17 7.38
C TYR A 372 24.66 -15.95 7.47
N ASP A 373 24.52 -16.87 8.40
CA ASP A 373 23.35 -17.73 8.57
C ASP A 373 22.11 -16.93 8.97
N SER A 374 22.26 -15.84 9.70
CA SER A 374 21.17 -14.94 10.08
C SER A 374 20.69 -14.08 8.92
N PHE A 375 21.60 -13.66 8.02
CA PHE A 375 21.28 -12.76 6.92
C PHE A 375 21.16 -13.41 5.55
N LYS A 376 21.39 -14.76 5.42
CA LYS A 376 21.20 -15.46 4.16
C LYS A 376 19.72 -15.63 3.80
N GLY A 377 19.44 -15.83 2.52
CA GLY A 377 18.09 -16.11 2.03
C GLY A 377 17.21 -14.85 1.88
N ARG A 378 15.89 -15.05 1.92
CA ARG A 378 14.86 -14.00 1.80
C ARG A 378 13.84 -14.09 2.92
N ASP A 379 14.11 -14.89 3.94
CA ASP A 379 13.18 -15.16 5.02
C ASP A 379 13.02 -13.94 5.93
N THR A 380 11.78 -13.52 6.14
CA THR A 380 11.39 -12.38 6.97
C THR A 380 10.33 -12.78 8.00
N ASN A 381 10.33 -14.06 8.44
CA ASN A 381 9.47 -14.47 9.55
C ASN A 381 9.90 -13.84 10.88
N LYS A 382 9.00 -13.87 11.87
CA LYS A 382 9.20 -13.26 13.19
C LYS A 382 10.53 -13.64 13.83
N THR A 383 10.84 -14.94 13.88
CA THR A 383 12.05 -15.46 14.52
C THR A 383 13.32 -14.89 13.89
N LYS A 384 13.37 -14.86 12.54
CA LYS A 384 14.52 -14.33 11.81
C LYS A 384 14.66 -12.80 11.95
N VAL A 385 13.56 -12.09 12.05
CA VAL A 385 13.62 -10.63 12.28
C VAL A 385 14.16 -10.35 13.67
N LEU A 386 13.67 -11.05 14.72
CA LEU A 386 14.15 -10.90 16.10
C LEU A 386 15.63 -11.27 16.24
N GLU A 387 16.06 -12.38 15.65
CA GLU A 387 17.48 -12.81 15.63
C GLU A 387 18.37 -11.70 15.01
N ARG A 388 17.95 -11.12 13.89
CA ARG A 388 18.72 -10.04 13.24
C ARG A 388 18.75 -8.74 14.03
N ILE A 389 17.65 -8.40 14.72
CA ILE A 389 17.62 -7.24 15.64
C ILE A 389 18.64 -7.45 16.76
N GLU A 390 18.68 -8.64 17.38
CA GLU A 390 19.59 -8.96 18.46
C GLU A 390 21.05 -8.82 18.05
N VAL A 391 21.46 -9.53 16.98
CA VAL A 391 22.87 -9.52 16.53
C VAL A 391 23.33 -8.14 16.02
N LEU A 392 22.44 -7.36 15.39
CA LEU A 392 22.75 -5.98 14.98
C LEU A 392 22.86 -5.04 16.17
N ASN A 393 22.00 -5.20 17.16
CA ASN A 393 22.06 -4.39 18.38
C ASN A 393 23.34 -4.67 19.16
N GLU A 394 23.75 -5.93 19.28
CA GLU A 394 25.03 -6.30 19.88
C GLU A 394 26.21 -5.70 19.11
N TYR A 395 26.18 -5.79 17.78
CA TYR A 395 27.21 -5.21 16.91
C TYR A 395 27.38 -3.70 17.13
N ILE A 396 26.30 -2.94 17.06
CA ILE A 396 26.36 -1.47 17.23
C ILE A 396 26.79 -1.10 18.65
N ASN A 397 26.24 -1.77 19.67
CA ASN A 397 26.55 -1.46 21.06
C ASN A 397 27.99 -1.86 21.45
N SER A 398 28.62 -2.80 20.75
CA SER A 398 30.02 -3.16 21.00
C SER A 398 30.99 -1.98 20.81
N PHE A 399 30.63 -0.99 19.98
CA PHE A 399 31.48 0.21 19.75
C PHE A 399 31.27 1.33 20.76
N ILE A 400 30.17 1.34 21.49
CA ILE A 400 29.86 2.38 22.48
C ILE A 400 30.15 1.94 23.91
N ASN A 401 30.16 0.64 24.18
CA ASN A 401 30.46 0.09 25.49
C ASN A 401 31.95 -0.25 25.67
N ALA A 402 32.76 -0.07 24.60
CA ALA A 402 34.22 -0.21 24.60
C ALA A 402 34.87 1.15 24.79
#